data_090648cee57631cfcdf3ac191a8b5575
#
_entry.id   090648cee57631cfcdf3ac191a8b5575
#
_cell.length_a   1.000
_cell.length_b   1.000
_cell.length_c   1.000
_cell.angle_alpha   90.00
_cell.angle_beta   90.00
_cell.angle_gamma   90.00
#
_symmetry.space_group_name_H-M   'P 1'
#
loop_
_entity.id
_entity.type
_entity.pdbx_description
1 polymer ?
#
loop_
_entity_poly.entity_id
_entity_poly.type
_entity_poly.pdbx_seq_one_letter_code
_entity_poly.pdbx_strand_id
1 'polypeptide(L)'
;MLYRCGAIRKAGRVDHGDAHMDTHSLERARGITIFASQAQLQLGDWKAALLDTPGHVDFSAEMERALWVLDYAILVINGADGVQAHVRTLWKLLKKYRIPVFLFVNKMDQPGTDRMALLAELKGALDGRCVDFTADRAEADICEDAA
;
A
#
# COMPACT_ATOMS: atom_id res chain seq x y z
N MET A 1 9.92 -4.92 2.34
CA MET A 1 9.23 -6.02 3.01
C MET A 1 9.91 -7.36 2.72
N LEU A 2 9.88 -7.91 1.51
CA LEU A 2 10.47 -9.21 1.13
C LEU A 2 11.92 -9.45 1.60
N TYR A 3 12.79 -8.45 1.42
CA TYR A 3 14.17 -8.51 1.87
C TYR A 3 14.30 -8.59 3.41
N ARG A 4 13.51 -7.80 4.15
CA ARG A 4 13.54 -7.79 5.62
C ARG A 4 13.00 -9.08 6.25
N CYS A 5 12.09 -9.76 5.55
CA CYS A 5 11.57 -11.08 5.97
C CYS A 5 12.44 -12.24 5.49
N GLY A 6 13.57 -11.97 4.83
CA GLY A 6 14.46 -13.02 4.32
C GLY A 6 13.93 -13.79 3.10
N ALA A 7 12.79 -13.38 2.54
CA ALA A 7 12.19 -14.03 1.37
C ALA A 7 13.03 -13.83 0.10
N ILE A 8 13.80 -12.75 0.04
CA ILE A 8 14.76 -12.49 -1.04
C ILE A 8 16.13 -12.09 -0.46
N ARG A 9 17.20 -12.43 -1.18
CA ARG A 9 18.59 -12.20 -0.73
C ARG A 9 19.08 -10.78 -0.95
N LYS A 10 18.50 -10.03 -1.89
CA LYS A 10 18.90 -8.66 -2.27
C LYS A 10 17.66 -7.81 -2.45
N ALA A 11 17.68 -6.59 -1.89
CA ALA A 11 16.66 -5.59 -2.17
C ALA A 11 16.86 -5.04 -3.59
N GLY A 12 15.88 -5.26 -4.48
CA GLY A 12 15.85 -4.64 -5.80
C GLY A 12 15.29 -3.21 -5.74
N ARG A 13 15.58 -2.43 -6.79
CA ARG A 13 15.06 -1.07 -6.96
C ARG A 13 14.39 -0.95 -8.33
N VAL A 14 13.25 -0.26 -8.37
CA VAL A 14 12.51 -0.01 -9.64
C VAL A 14 13.38 0.76 -10.63
N ASP A 15 14.13 1.77 -10.15
CA ASP A 15 15.02 2.61 -10.96
C ASP A 15 16.13 1.81 -11.67
N HIS A 16 16.49 0.65 -11.12
CA HIS A 16 17.54 -0.23 -11.68
C HIS A 16 16.95 -1.39 -12.51
N GLY A 17 15.60 -1.50 -12.59
CA GLY A 17 14.91 -2.59 -13.28
C GLY A 17 15.13 -3.98 -12.68
N ASP A 18 15.58 -4.05 -11.41
CA ASP A 18 15.84 -5.28 -10.66
C ASP A 18 14.82 -5.52 -9.52
N ALA A 19 13.67 -4.86 -9.55
CA ALA A 19 12.57 -5.11 -8.62
C ALA A 19 12.10 -6.56 -8.74
N HIS A 20 12.03 -7.26 -7.60
CA HIS A 20 11.78 -8.70 -7.56
C HIS A 20 10.40 -9.11 -8.07
N MET A 21 9.40 -8.26 -7.86
CA MET A 21 8.02 -8.54 -8.25
C MET A 21 7.72 -8.18 -9.71
N ASP A 22 8.47 -7.25 -10.32
CA ASP A 22 8.33 -6.86 -11.72
C ASP A 22 9.04 -7.87 -12.64
N THR A 23 8.36 -8.97 -12.94
CA THR A 23 8.95 -10.08 -13.70
C THR A 23 8.86 -9.88 -15.21
N HIS A 24 7.91 -9.08 -15.66
CA HIS A 24 7.65 -8.86 -17.09
C HIS A 24 8.57 -7.79 -17.70
N SER A 25 9.05 -8.01 -18.93
CA SER A 25 9.95 -7.06 -19.61
C SER A 25 9.34 -5.68 -19.83
N LEU A 26 8.01 -5.60 -20.04
CA LEU A 26 7.28 -4.35 -20.19
C LEU A 26 7.18 -3.57 -18.88
N GLU A 27 7.03 -4.23 -17.74
CA GLU A 27 7.01 -3.61 -16.40
C GLU A 27 8.35 -2.96 -16.11
N ARG A 28 9.44 -3.71 -16.35
CA ARG A 28 10.82 -3.20 -16.18
C ARG A 28 11.14 -2.03 -17.10
N ALA A 29 10.68 -2.09 -18.35
CA ALA A 29 10.91 -1.02 -19.32
C ALA A 29 10.16 0.26 -18.99
N ARG A 30 8.98 0.15 -18.39
CA ARG A 30 8.11 1.29 -18.04
C ARG A 30 8.24 1.73 -16.58
N GLY A 31 8.83 0.90 -15.70
CA GLY A 31 8.93 1.15 -14.27
C GLY A 31 7.58 1.18 -13.54
N ILE A 32 6.59 0.45 -14.07
CA ILE A 32 5.25 0.33 -13.48
C ILE A 32 4.79 -1.12 -13.46
N THR A 33 4.06 -1.51 -12.42
CA THR A 33 3.42 -2.83 -12.34
C THR A 33 2.22 -2.88 -13.27
N ILE A 34 2.15 -3.90 -14.12
CA ILE A 34 1.07 -4.13 -15.10
C ILE A 34 0.22 -5.33 -14.69
N PHE A 35 0.86 -6.41 -14.23
CA PHE A 35 0.21 -7.64 -13.79
C PHE A 35 0.33 -7.81 -12.29
N ALA A 36 -0.69 -8.43 -11.67
CA ALA A 36 -0.59 -8.81 -10.28
C ALA A 36 0.46 -9.91 -10.10
N SER A 37 1.38 -9.73 -9.18
CA SER A 37 2.41 -10.72 -8.85
C SER A 37 2.31 -11.15 -7.39
N GLN A 38 2.75 -12.37 -7.08
CA GLN A 38 2.63 -12.96 -5.76
C GLN A 38 3.99 -13.35 -5.19
N ALA A 39 4.18 -13.06 -3.90
CA ALA A 39 5.29 -13.58 -3.12
C ALA A 39 4.81 -14.12 -1.77
N GLN A 40 5.48 -15.14 -1.26
CA GLN A 40 5.21 -15.65 0.07
C GLN A 40 6.13 -14.99 1.10
N LEU A 41 5.57 -14.65 2.26
CA LEU A 41 6.26 -14.09 3.40
C LEU A 41 6.12 -15.02 4.60
N GLN A 42 7.21 -15.22 5.32
CA GLN A 42 7.20 -15.84 6.64
C GLN A 42 7.47 -14.75 7.69
N LEU A 43 6.55 -14.54 8.61
CA LEU A 43 6.62 -13.53 9.67
C LEU A 43 6.47 -14.24 11.03
N GLY A 44 7.60 -14.75 11.58
CA GLY A 44 7.55 -15.65 12.72
C GLY A 44 6.76 -16.91 12.34
N ASP A 45 5.72 -17.23 13.10
CA ASP A 45 4.85 -18.40 12.85
C ASP A 45 3.77 -18.14 11.77
N TRP A 46 3.62 -16.90 11.31
CA TRP A 46 2.62 -16.52 10.31
C TRP A 46 3.15 -16.69 8.90
N LYS A 47 2.30 -17.23 8.03
CA LYS A 47 2.52 -17.25 6.58
C LYS A 47 1.56 -16.27 5.92
N ALA A 48 2.10 -15.37 5.10
CA ALA A 48 1.31 -14.40 4.35
C ALA A 48 1.65 -14.49 2.86
N ALA A 49 0.64 -14.36 2.01
CA ALA A 49 0.82 -14.15 0.58
C ALA A 49 0.75 -12.64 0.31
N LEU A 50 1.84 -12.06 -0.18
CA LEU A 50 1.88 -10.68 -0.64
C LEU A 50 1.50 -10.65 -2.12
N LEU A 51 0.43 -9.93 -2.45
CA LEU A 51 0.03 -9.64 -3.82
C LEU A 51 0.43 -8.20 -4.13
N ASP A 52 1.32 -8.02 -5.11
CA ASP A 52 1.64 -6.72 -5.67
C ASP A 52 0.70 -6.45 -6.84
N THR A 53 -0.04 -5.35 -6.76
CA THR A 53 -1.11 -5.04 -7.70
C THR A 53 -0.83 -3.76 -8.46
N PRO A 54 -1.24 -3.65 -9.75
CA PRO A 54 -1.09 -2.41 -10.49
C PRO A 54 -1.79 -1.24 -9.79
N GLY A 55 -1.06 -0.12 -9.63
CA GLY A 55 -1.61 1.12 -9.07
C GLY A 55 -2.16 2.07 -10.13
N HIS A 56 -1.87 1.84 -11.41
CA HIS A 56 -2.27 2.73 -12.49
C HIS A 56 -3.71 2.47 -12.94
N VAL A 57 -4.45 3.53 -13.22
CA VAL A 57 -5.90 3.45 -13.59
C VAL A 57 -6.18 2.60 -14.82
N ASP A 58 -5.23 2.53 -15.78
CA ASP A 58 -5.37 1.73 -16.99
C ASP A 58 -5.40 0.21 -16.71
N PHE A 59 -4.92 -0.21 -15.55
CA PHE A 59 -4.87 -1.62 -15.12
C PHE A 59 -5.87 -1.94 -14.01
N SER A 60 -6.90 -1.11 -13.86
CA SER A 60 -7.91 -1.26 -12.80
C SER A 60 -8.63 -2.62 -12.82
N ALA A 61 -8.82 -3.21 -14.00
CA ALA A 61 -9.43 -4.54 -14.13
C ALA A 61 -8.58 -5.65 -13.50
N GLU A 62 -7.25 -5.57 -13.65
CA GLU A 62 -6.32 -6.53 -13.04
C GLU A 62 -6.29 -6.35 -11.51
N MET A 63 -6.26 -5.11 -11.05
CA MET A 63 -6.35 -4.80 -9.64
C MET A 63 -7.69 -5.29 -9.05
N GLU A 64 -8.84 -5.06 -9.73
CA GLU A 64 -10.15 -5.49 -9.25
C GLU A 64 -10.25 -7.02 -9.11
N ARG A 65 -9.60 -7.79 -9.99
CA ARG A 65 -9.51 -9.26 -9.84
C ARG A 65 -8.77 -9.66 -8.57
N ALA A 66 -7.68 -8.96 -8.24
CA ALA A 66 -6.93 -9.25 -7.02
C ALA A 66 -7.76 -9.00 -5.75
N LEU A 67 -8.69 -8.03 -5.75
CA LEU A 67 -9.50 -7.71 -4.57
C LEU A 67 -10.34 -8.89 -4.05
N TRP A 68 -10.71 -9.84 -4.91
CA TRP A 68 -11.53 -10.99 -4.52
C TRP A 68 -10.83 -11.99 -3.59
N VAL A 69 -9.50 -11.94 -3.50
CA VAL A 69 -8.68 -12.87 -2.74
C VAL A 69 -7.91 -12.20 -1.60
N LEU A 70 -8.12 -10.89 -1.37
CA LEU A 70 -7.43 -10.15 -0.32
C LEU A 70 -8.16 -10.25 1.01
N ASP A 71 -7.44 -10.61 2.06
CA ASP A 71 -7.89 -10.46 3.45
C ASP A 71 -7.68 -9.04 3.95
N TYR A 72 -6.58 -8.39 3.53
CA TYR A 72 -6.17 -7.02 3.89
C TYR A 72 -5.53 -6.33 2.71
N ALA A 73 -5.58 -5.00 2.69
CA ALA A 73 -4.87 -4.19 1.72
C ALA A 73 -3.92 -3.19 2.39
N ILE A 74 -2.78 -2.94 1.76
CA ILE A 74 -1.89 -1.83 2.09
C ILE A 74 -2.00 -0.81 0.96
N LEU A 75 -2.66 0.32 1.21
CA LEU A 75 -2.77 1.41 0.24
C LEU A 75 -1.58 2.34 0.43
N VAL A 76 -0.69 2.36 -0.56
CA VAL A 76 0.52 3.19 -0.53
C VAL A 76 0.22 4.57 -1.11
N ILE A 77 0.55 5.62 -0.35
CA ILE A 77 0.30 7.03 -0.68
C ILE A 77 1.65 7.75 -0.68
N ASN A 78 1.89 8.60 -1.66
CA ASN A 78 3.04 9.50 -1.65
C ASN A 78 2.76 10.67 -0.69
N GLY A 79 3.62 10.87 0.31
CA GLY A 79 3.44 11.91 1.33
C GLY A 79 3.48 13.35 0.78
N ALA A 80 4.25 13.58 -0.28
CA ALA A 80 4.33 14.90 -0.90
C ALA A 80 3.09 15.25 -1.75
N ASP A 81 2.44 14.22 -2.35
CA ASP A 81 1.29 14.41 -3.25
C ASP A 81 -0.06 14.32 -2.52
N GLY A 82 -0.08 13.72 -1.33
CA GLY A 82 -1.31 13.53 -0.55
C GLY A 82 -2.34 12.63 -1.21
N VAL A 83 -3.63 12.91 -0.98
CA VAL A 83 -4.75 12.08 -1.45
C VAL A 83 -5.20 12.50 -2.84
N GLN A 84 -4.57 11.94 -3.85
CA GLN A 84 -4.91 12.20 -5.26
C GLN A 84 -6.20 11.47 -5.70
N ALA A 85 -6.68 11.80 -6.91
CA ALA A 85 -7.91 11.25 -7.48
C ALA A 85 -7.90 9.71 -7.58
N HIS A 86 -6.77 9.12 -7.99
CA HIS A 86 -6.64 7.66 -8.10
C HIS A 86 -6.69 6.98 -6.72
N VAL A 87 -6.09 7.57 -5.67
CA VAL A 87 -6.16 7.07 -4.29
C VAL A 87 -7.62 7.02 -3.82
N ARG A 88 -8.42 8.05 -4.11
CA ARG A 88 -9.85 8.07 -3.78
C ARG A 88 -10.62 6.97 -4.51
N THR A 89 -10.25 6.69 -5.75
CA THR A 89 -10.88 5.61 -6.54
C THR A 89 -10.56 4.25 -5.95
N LEU A 90 -9.28 3.97 -5.63
CA LEU A 90 -8.85 2.75 -4.97
C LEU A 90 -9.54 2.57 -3.61
N TRP A 91 -9.60 3.64 -2.82
CA TRP A 91 -10.28 3.63 -1.52
C TRP A 91 -11.76 3.25 -1.65
N LYS A 92 -12.48 3.83 -2.62
CA LYS A 92 -13.90 3.49 -2.88
C LYS A 92 -14.07 2.01 -3.25
N LEU A 93 -13.16 1.46 -4.06
CA LEU A 93 -13.17 0.04 -4.42
C LEU A 93 -12.93 -0.85 -3.19
N LEU A 94 -11.90 -0.57 -2.40
CA LEU A 94 -11.59 -1.30 -1.17
C LEU A 94 -12.77 -1.29 -0.19
N LYS A 95 -13.43 -0.13 -0.02
CA LYS A 95 -14.67 -0.04 0.79
C LYS A 95 -15.83 -0.84 0.19
N LYS A 96 -16.02 -0.81 -1.12
CA LYS A 96 -17.07 -1.59 -1.82
C LYS A 96 -16.92 -3.09 -1.55
N TYR A 97 -15.66 -3.58 -1.56
CA TYR A 97 -15.36 -4.99 -1.29
C TYR A 97 -15.16 -5.30 0.21
N ARG A 98 -15.31 -4.29 1.10
CA ARG A 98 -15.17 -4.42 2.56
C ARG A 98 -13.82 -4.98 3.01
N ILE A 99 -12.76 -4.60 2.31
CA ILE A 99 -11.40 -5.03 2.61
C ILE A 99 -10.82 -4.07 3.66
N PRO A 100 -10.33 -4.57 4.81
CA PRO A 100 -9.61 -3.75 5.79
C PRO A 100 -8.34 -3.16 5.17
N VAL A 101 -8.06 -1.88 5.44
CA VAL A 101 -6.98 -1.15 4.77
C VAL A 101 -6.01 -0.56 5.77
N PHE A 102 -4.73 -0.86 5.56
CA PHE A 102 -3.62 -0.11 6.17
C PHE A 102 -3.15 0.95 5.18
N LEU A 103 -3.06 2.21 5.64
CA LEU A 103 -2.50 3.30 4.85
C LEU A 103 -1.00 3.37 5.11
N PHE A 104 -0.19 3.26 4.08
CA PHE A 104 1.26 3.42 4.17
C PHE A 104 1.68 4.68 3.42
N VAL A 105 2.11 5.68 4.17
CA VAL A 105 2.60 6.93 3.58
C VAL A 105 4.09 6.81 3.33
N ASN A 106 4.46 6.84 2.05
CA ASN A 106 5.83 6.74 1.58
C ASN A 106 6.40 8.13 1.24
N LYS A 107 7.72 8.23 1.16
CA LYS A 107 8.46 9.45 0.79
C LYS A 107 8.21 10.64 1.74
N MET A 108 8.05 10.38 3.03
CA MET A 108 7.91 11.42 4.06
C MET A 108 9.19 12.23 4.30
N ASP A 109 10.31 11.82 3.71
CA ASP A 109 11.58 12.51 3.67
C ASP A 109 11.64 13.65 2.64
N GLN A 110 10.64 13.79 1.79
CA GLN A 110 10.61 14.86 0.78
C GLN A 110 10.27 16.22 1.41
N PRO A 111 10.87 17.33 0.89
CA PRO A 111 10.54 18.67 1.37
C PRO A 111 9.05 19.00 1.21
N GLY A 112 8.48 19.67 2.21
CA GLY A 112 7.07 20.08 2.18
C GLY A 112 6.08 19.04 2.67
N THR A 113 6.53 17.87 3.12
CA THR A 113 5.67 16.88 3.77
C THR A 113 5.42 17.30 5.24
N ASP A 114 4.14 17.35 5.62
CA ASP A 114 3.70 17.57 6.99
C ASP A 114 2.80 16.43 7.43
N ARG A 115 3.24 15.71 8.47
CA ARG A 115 2.55 14.53 8.99
C ARG A 115 1.15 14.88 9.52
N MET A 116 1.00 15.97 10.25
CA MET A 116 -0.27 16.36 10.88
C MET A 116 -1.26 16.84 9.82
N ALA A 117 -0.80 17.67 8.88
CA ALA A 117 -1.62 18.12 7.76
C ALA A 117 -2.08 16.94 6.90
N LEU A 118 -1.19 15.99 6.61
CA LEU A 118 -1.52 14.81 5.83
C LEU A 118 -2.52 13.90 6.57
N LEU A 119 -2.36 13.69 7.88
CA LEU A 119 -3.33 12.92 8.66
C LEU A 119 -4.71 13.57 8.64
N ALA A 120 -4.78 14.89 8.74
CA ALA A 120 -6.04 15.63 8.61
C ALA A 120 -6.66 15.47 7.21
N GLU A 121 -5.84 15.49 6.16
CA GLU A 121 -6.28 15.24 4.79
C GLU A 121 -6.82 13.81 4.61
N LEU A 122 -6.11 12.80 5.12
CA LEU A 122 -6.52 11.40 5.08
C LEU A 122 -7.87 11.20 5.78
N LYS A 123 -8.05 11.80 6.97
CA LYS A 123 -9.33 11.78 7.69
C LYS A 123 -10.46 12.43 6.91
N GLY A 124 -10.22 13.58 6.30
CA GLY A 124 -11.24 14.30 5.53
C GLY A 124 -11.57 13.66 4.18
N ALA A 125 -10.57 13.10 3.51
CA ALA A 125 -10.69 12.62 2.14
C ALA A 125 -11.08 11.15 2.03
N LEU A 126 -10.68 10.31 2.99
CA LEU A 126 -10.90 8.86 2.97
C LEU A 126 -11.86 8.42 4.08
N ASP A 127 -11.46 8.50 5.35
CA ASP A 127 -12.29 8.07 6.48
C ASP A 127 -11.87 8.80 7.78
N GLY A 128 -12.82 9.37 8.50
CA GLY A 128 -12.58 10.07 9.76
C GLY A 128 -11.97 9.21 10.86
N ARG A 129 -12.04 7.88 10.73
CA ARG A 129 -11.48 6.90 11.67
C ARG A 129 -9.99 6.57 11.41
N CYS A 130 -9.32 7.24 10.46
CA CYS A 130 -7.90 7.05 10.26
C CYS A 130 -7.12 7.38 11.53
N VAL A 131 -6.31 6.42 12.01
CA VAL A 131 -5.39 6.58 13.15
C VAL A 131 -3.96 6.40 12.72
N ASP A 132 -3.06 7.14 13.37
CA ASP A 132 -1.63 7.06 13.12
C ASP A 132 -0.97 6.10 14.10
N PHE A 133 -0.53 4.94 13.63
CA PHE A 133 0.15 3.92 14.44
C PHE A 133 1.61 4.27 14.77
N THR A 134 2.16 5.32 14.18
CA THR A 134 3.55 5.74 14.42
C THR A 134 3.65 6.87 15.44
N ALA A 135 2.54 7.40 15.93
CA ALA A 135 2.51 8.27 17.09
C ALA A 135 2.97 7.49 18.35
N ASP A 136 3.70 8.13 19.23
CA ASP A 136 4.15 7.51 20.48
C ASP A 136 2.96 6.87 21.19
N ARG A 137 3.18 5.67 21.75
CA ARG A 137 2.15 4.81 22.37
C ARG A 137 1.30 5.48 23.47
N ALA A 138 1.64 6.70 23.88
CA ALA A 138 0.93 7.49 24.88
C ALA A 138 -0.39 8.11 24.38
N GLU A 139 -0.61 8.18 23.05
CA GLU A 139 -1.81 8.79 22.44
C GLU A 139 -2.60 7.82 21.55
N ALA A 140 -2.21 6.57 21.45
CA ALA A 140 -2.94 5.58 20.70
C ALA A 140 -4.13 5.07 21.53
N ASP A 141 -5.20 5.84 21.59
CA ASP A 141 -6.52 5.28 21.79
C ASP A 141 -6.83 4.39 20.58
N ILE A 142 -6.46 3.12 20.72
CA ILE A 142 -6.91 2.06 19.80
C ILE A 142 -8.42 2.03 20.00
N CYS A 143 -9.17 2.55 19.03
CA CYS A 143 -10.61 2.39 18.98
C CYS A 143 -10.93 0.88 18.95
N GLU A 144 -11.28 0.31 20.09
CA GLU A 144 -11.81 -1.07 20.24
C GLU A 144 -13.25 -1.21 19.70
N ASP A 145 -13.75 -0.25 18.93
CA ASP A 145 -15.11 -0.30 18.38
C ASP A 145 -15.09 -0.72 16.90
N ALA A 146 -14.87 -2.01 16.68
CA ALA A 146 -15.23 -2.67 15.42
C ALA A 146 -15.75 -4.08 15.72
N ALA A 147 -16.92 -4.14 16.36
CA ALA A 147 -17.78 -5.32 16.36
C ALA A 147 -18.93 -5.10 15.39
#